data_d0554218884759cb84bde0fecc971bd5
#
_entry.id   d0554218884759cb84bde0fecc971bd5
#
_cell.length_a   1.000
_cell.length_b   1.000
_cell.length_c   1.000
_cell.angle_alpha   90.00
_cell.angle_beta   90.00
_cell.angle_gamma   90.00
#
_symmetry.space_group_name_H-M   'P 1'
#
loop_
_entity.id
_entity.type
_entity.pdbx_description
1 polymer ?
#
loop_
_entity_poly.entity_id
_entity_poly.type
_entity_poly.pdbx_seq_one_letter_code
_entity_poly.pdbx_strand_id
1 'polypeptide(L)'
;MKNLNTMKRLFMMSLLAVSTVLSAQQSTELKLWPNGAPNTNGITTDEQEPEKNRISNVTVPTLTIYPATQPNGLAIIMCPGGGYTRLAMDHEGHDMAQWFNTQGITYAVLKYRMPNGHSDIPLSDAHQAIRLMREHAKEWNLPNWESWEHLPEDIWQALQPHTIQPKHALIFKFFSTP
;
A
#
# COMPACT_ATOMS: atom_id res chain seq x y z
N MET A 1 17.36 -20.98 -55.16
CA MET A 1 17.74 -19.74 -54.47
C MET A 1 16.55 -18.90 -53.95
N LYS A 2 15.30 -19.34 -53.99
CA LYS A 2 14.10 -18.60 -53.53
C LYS A 2 13.75 -18.78 -52.02
N ASN A 3 14.30 -19.82 -51.37
CA ASN A 3 13.90 -20.16 -49.99
C ASN A 3 14.64 -19.41 -48.87
N LEU A 4 15.81 -18.84 -49.15
CA LEU A 4 16.63 -18.19 -48.12
C LEU A 4 16.09 -16.83 -47.73
N ASN A 5 15.50 -16.10 -48.66
CA ASN A 5 14.90 -14.78 -48.38
C ASN A 5 13.54 -14.90 -47.66
N THR A 6 12.81 -15.96 -47.87
CA THR A 6 11.56 -16.24 -47.18
C THR A 6 11.79 -16.65 -45.74
N MET A 7 12.83 -17.46 -45.48
CA MET A 7 13.24 -17.83 -44.12
C MET A 7 13.79 -16.64 -43.34
N LYS A 8 14.57 -15.75 -43.95
CA LYS A 8 15.05 -14.54 -43.33
C LYS A 8 13.91 -13.56 -42.96
N ARG A 9 12.88 -13.47 -43.79
CA ARG A 9 11.69 -12.66 -43.50
C ARG A 9 10.84 -13.25 -42.37
N LEU A 10 10.67 -14.54 -42.30
CA LEU A 10 10.00 -15.24 -41.21
C LEU A 10 10.76 -15.14 -39.90
N PHE A 11 12.10 -15.21 -39.92
CA PHE A 11 12.94 -15.03 -38.73
C PHE A 11 12.93 -13.57 -38.21
N MET A 12 12.91 -12.59 -39.11
CA MET A 12 12.77 -11.16 -38.74
C MET A 12 11.39 -10.81 -38.21
N MET A 13 10.32 -11.46 -38.68
CA MET A 13 8.97 -11.25 -38.14
C MET A 13 8.75 -11.91 -36.79
N SER A 14 9.47 -12.98 -36.45
CA SER A 14 9.39 -13.61 -35.12
C SER A 14 10.15 -12.83 -34.04
N LEU A 15 11.12 -11.97 -34.40
CA LEU A 15 11.85 -11.16 -33.43
C LEU A 15 11.13 -9.88 -33.01
N LEU A 16 10.06 -9.49 -33.73
CA LEU A 16 9.27 -8.29 -33.45
C LEU A 16 8.08 -8.53 -32.52
N ALA A 17 7.83 -9.76 -32.12
CA ALA A 17 6.63 -10.13 -31.34
C ALA A 17 6.89 -10.32 -29.83
N VAL A 18 8.09 -10.04 -29.32
CA VAL A 18 8.41 -10.16 -27.89
C VAL A 18 8.92 -8.82 -27.32
N SER A 19 8.26 -7.73 -27.66
CA SER A 19 8.23 -6.58 -26.74
C SER A 19 7.11 -6.84 -25.74
N THR A 20 7.32 -7.73 -24.79
CA THR A 20 6.60 -7.68 -23.54
C THR A 20 6.91 -6.31 -22.94
N VAL A 21 5.98 -5.39 -23.08
CA VAL A 21 5.99 -4.15 -22.31
C VAL A 21 5.99 -4.60 -20.86
N LEU A 22 7.17 -4.63 -20.26
CA LEU A 22 7.31 -4.71 -18.82
C LEU A 22 6.80 -3.35 -18.33
N SER A 23 5.48 -3.22 -18.23
CA SER A 23 4.84 -2.06 -17.64
C SER A 23 5.30 -2.08 -16.19
N ALA A 24 6.28 -1.24 -15.87
CA ALA A 24 6.59 -0.97 -14.48
C ALA A 24 5.27 -0.53 -13.84
N GLN A 25 4.80 -1.30 -12.88
CA GLN A 25 3.53 -1.05 -12.23
C GLN A 25 3.60 0.30 -11.54
N GLN A 26 2.82 1.26 -12.04
CA GLN A 26 2.82 2.62 -11.55
C GLN A 26 2.09 2.64 -10.21
N SER A 27 2.79 3.02 -9.15
CA SER A 27 2.16 3.27 -7.86
C SER A 27 1.27 4.51 -7.92
N THR A 28 0.20 4.50 -7.14
CA THR A 28 -0.70 5.65 -6.97
C THR A 28 -0.65 6.11 -5.52
N GLU A 29 -0.40 7.38 -5.30
CA GLU A 29 -0.46 7.98 -3.96
C GLU A 29 -1.77 8.75 -3.79
N LEU A 30 -2.50 8.46 -2.72
CA LEU A 30 -3.73 9.12 -2.33
C LEU A 30 -3.55 9.85 -1.00
N LYS A 31 -4.08 11.07 -0.90
CA LYS A 31 -4.26 11.74 0.40
C LYS A 31 -5.39 11.05 1.16
N LEU A 32 -5.15 10.67 2.41
CA LEU A 32 -6.19 10.06 3.24
C LEU A 32 -7.38 10.98 3.46
N TRP A 33 -7.11 12.25 3.66
CA TRP A 33 -8.08 13.28 4.02
C TRP A 33 -8.00 14.45 3.06
N PRO A 34 -8.52 14.33 1.83
CA PRO A 34 -8.40 15.40 0.81
C PRO A 34 -9.10 16.69 1.23
N ASN A 35 -10.13 16.60 2.06
CA ASN A 35 -10.91 17.73 2.58
C ASN A 35 -10.55 18.12 4.02
N GLY A 36 -9.42 17.64 4.54
CA GLY A 36 -9.00 17.83 5.91
C GLY A 36 -9.38 16.66 6.83
N ALA A 37 -8.47 16.33 7.76
CA ALA A 37 -8.69 15.26 8.72
C ALA A 37 -9.70 15.69 9.80
N PRO A 38 -10.47 14.74 10.38
CA PRO A 38 -11.48 15.06 11.42
C PRO A 38 -10.86 15.48 12.74
N ASN A 39 -9.57 15.24 12.94
CA ASN A 39 -8.81 15.52 14.13
C ASN A 39 -7.39 16.00 13.78
N THR A 40 -6.67 16.56 14.74
CA THR A 40 -5.30 17.05 14.57
C THR A 40 -4.38 16.43 15.62
N ASN A 41 -3.15 16.12 15.22
CA ASN A 41 -2.11 15.69 16.17
C ASN A 41 -1.39 16.88 16.86
N GLY A 42 -1.79 18.12 16.56
CA GLY A 42 -1.22 19.33 17.15
C GLY A 42 0.23 19.64 16.74
N ILE A 43 0.83 18.86 15.84
CA ILE A 43 2.17 19.16 15.29
C ILE A 43 2.03 20.30 14.29
N THR A 44 2.82 21.36 14.49
CA THR A 44 2.85 22.55 13.64
C THR A 44 4.17 22.71 12.88
N THR A 45 5.14 21.86 13.17
CA THR A 45 6.42 21.83 12.46
C THR A 45 6.29 21.03 11.18
N ASP A 46 7.03 21.42 10.16
CA ASP A 46 7.06 20.74 8.89
C ASP A 46 7.53 19.27 9.03
N GLU A 47 7.05 18.43 8.13
CA GLU A 47 7.53 17.06 7.95
C GLU A 47 9.05 17.10 7.66
N GLN A 48 9.80 16.24 8.30
CA GLN A 48 11.25 16.19 8.20
C GLN A 48 11.72 14.76 7.88
N GLU A 49 12.81 14.68 7.14
CA GLU A 49 13.55 13.44 6.89
C GLU A 49 14.93 13.52 7.55
N PRO A 50 15.03 13.35 8.88
CA PRO A 50 16.28 13.50 9.63
C PRO A 50 17.34 12.46 9.25
N GLU A 51 16.91 11.33 8.75
CA GLU A 51 17.72 10.25 8.16
C GLU A 51 17.03 9.80 6.88
N LYS A 52 17.78 9.35 5.90
CA LYS A 52 17.25 8.86 4.64
C LYS A 52 16.11 7.86 4.86
N ASN A 53 14.94 8.12 4.25
CA ASN A 53 13.76 7.27 4.31
C ASN A 53 13.15 7.10 5.72
N ARG A 54 13.43 8.04 6.62
CA ARG A 54 12.84 8.09 7.95
C ARG A 54 12.15 9.42 8.14
N ILE A 55 10.83 9.41 8.04
CA ILE A 55 10.00 10.62 8.05
C ILE A 55 9.45 10.87 9.45
N SER A 56 9.64 12.06 9.96
CA SER A 56 9.11 12.53 11.24
C SER A 56 8.15 13.70 11.04
N ASN A 57 7.40 14.05 12.10
CA ASN A 57 6.42 15.14 12.11
C ASN A 57 5.34 15.01 11.03
N VAL A 58 4.96 13.77 10.69
CA VAL A 58 3.91 13.54 9.69
C VAL A 58 2.60 14.18 10.16
N THR A 59 2.11 15.13 9.38
CA THR A 59 0.84 15.84 9.56
C THR A 59 -0.14 15.61 8.43
N VAL A 60 0.38 15.24 7.24
CA VAL A 60 -0.41 14.94 6.04
C VAL A 60 -0.26 13.46 5.71
N PRO A 61 -1.25 12.63 6.10
CA PRO A 61 -1.18 11.19 5.85
C PRO A 61 -1.52 10.86 4.41
N THR A 62 -0.79 9.88 3.84
CA THR A 62 -1.00 9.38 2.48
C THR A 62 -1.01 7.87 2.44
N LEU A 63 -1.66 7.31 1.42
CA LEU A 63 -1.65 5.89 1.11
C LEU A 63 -1.05 5.71 -0.28
N THR A 64 0.10 5.03 -0.36
CA THR A 64 0.73 4.67 -1.64
C THR A 64 0.35 3.25 -2.00
N ILE A 65 -0.36 3.07 -3.10
CA ILE A 65 -0.88 1.78 -3.56
C ILE A 65 0.00 1.25 -4.69
N TYR A 66 0.33 -0.02 -4.62
CA TYR A 66 1.03 -0.82 -5.62
C TYR A 66 0.09 -1.96 -6.07
N PRO A 67 -0.74 -1.75 -7.10
CA PRO A 67 -1.69 -2.76 -7.53
C PRO A 67 -0.95 -3.97 -8.11
N ALA A 68 -1.38 -5.20 -7.88
CA ALA A 68 -0.77 -6.38 -8.49
C ALA A 68 -1.11 -6.47 -9.98
N THR A 69 -0.13 -6.82 -10.82
CA THR A 69 -0.35 -6.97 -12.27
C THR A 69 -1.31 -8.13 -12.57
N GLN A 70 -1.25 -9.18 -11.76
CA GLN A 70 -2.15 -10.33 -11.81
C GLN A 70 -2.73 -10.55 -10.42
N PRO A 71 -3.76 -9.76 -10.03
CA PRO A 71 -4.26 -9.77 -8.68
C PRO A 71 -4.94 -11.11 -8.34
N ASN A 72 -4.61 -11.65 -7.17
CA ASN A 72 -5.23 -12.86 -6.61
C ASN A 72 -6.39 -12.56 -5.66
N GLY A 73 -6.81 -11.29 -5.59
CA GLY A 73 -7.87 -10.81 -4.70
C GLY A 73 -7.42 -10.47 -3.27
N LEU A 74 -6.13 -10.61 -2.97
CA LEU A 74 -5.60 -10.22 -1.66
C LEU A 74 -5.03 -8.80 -1.70
N ALA A 75 -5.18 -8.09 -0.58
CA ALA A 75 -4.53 -6.80 -0.35
C ALA A 75 -3.90 -6.74 1.04
N ILE A 76 -2.81 -5.98 1.14
CA ILE A 76 -2.11 -5.72 2.40
C ILE A 76 -1.92 -4.21 2.53
N ILE A 77 -2.24 -3.64 3.69
CA ILE A 77 -1.83 -2.30 4.08
C ILE A 77 -0.67 -2.44 5.07
N MET A 78 0.48 -1.93 4.69
CA MET A 78 1.64 -1.85 5.56
C MET A 78 1.67 -0.51 6.27
N CYS A 79 1.81 -0.56 7.60
CA CYS A 79 2.03 0.61 8.44
C CYS A 79 3.47 0.58 8.92
N PRO A 80 4.39 1.37 8.33
CA PRO A 80 5.80 1.36 8.70
C PRO A 80 6.00 1.70 10.19
N GLY A 81 6.92 1.01 10.85
CA GLY A 81 7.27 1.26 12.23
C GLY A 81 8.20 2.47 12.38
N GLY A 82 8.60 2.74 13.62
CA GLY A 82 9.51 3.84 13.98
C GLY A 82 9.21 4.45 15.34
N GLY A 83 8.48 3.70 16.20
CA GLY A 83 8.22 4.06 17.60
C GLY A 83 7.36 5.30 17.76
N TYR A 84 6.52 5.63 16.79
CA TYR A 84 5.68 6.84 16.75
C TYR A 84 6.45 8.17 16.79
N THR A 85 7.76 8.14 16.58
CA THR A 85 8.60 9.33 16.43
C THR A 85 8.96 9.59 14.98
N ARG A 86 8.96 8.55 14.17
CA ARG A 86 9.27 8.57 12.74
C ARG A 86 8.64 7.36 12.05
N LEU A 87 8.64 7.36 10.71
CA LEU A 87 8.24 6.22 9.87
C LEU A 87 9.44 5.75 9.05
N ALA A 88 9.70 4.44 9.05
CA ALA A 88 10.74 3.81 8.27
C ALA A 88 10.19 3.43 6.87
N MET A 89 9.92 4.43 6.02
CA MET A 89 9.08 4.30 4.83
C MET A 89 9.57 3.29 3.80
N ASP A 90 10.89 3.14 3.60
CA ASP A 90 11.40 2.24 2.58
C ASP A 90 11.47 0.80 3.09
N HIS A 91 12.39 0.48 4.00
CA HIS A 91 12.68 -0.90 4.39
C HIS A 91 11.55 -1.60 5.18
N GLU A 92 10.66 -0.83 5.83
CA GLU A 92 9.43 -1.34 6.46
C GLU A 92 8.17 -1.03 5.65
N GLY A 93 8.32 -0.52 4.44
CA GLY A 93 7.21 -0.11 3.58
C GLY A 93 7.47 -0.42 2.11
N HIS A 94 7.97 0.57 1.37
CA HIS A 94 8.03 0.56 -0.09
C HIS A 94 8.86 -0.59 -0.69
N ASP A 95 9.96 -0.99 -0.06
CA ASP A 95 10.86 -2.03 -0.58
C ASP A 95 10.19 -3.41 -0.74
N MET A 96 9.13 -3.67 0.05
CA MET A 96 8.40 -4.93 -0.02
C MET A 96 7.37 -4.99 -1.15
N ALA A 97 7.03 -3.87 -1.77
CA ALA A 97 5.95 -3.78 -2.74
C ALA A 97 6.13 -4.75 -3.92
N GLN A 98 7.34 -4.79 -4.49
CA GLN A 98 7.63 -5.66 -5.62
C GLN A 98 7.43 -7.14 -5.28
N TRP A 99 7.86 -7.56 -4.09
CA TRP A 99 7.71 -8.95 -3.67
C TRP A 99 6.23 -9.33 -3.56
N PHE A 100 5.41 -8.52 -2.88
CA PHE A 100 3.97 -8.80 -2.74
C PHE A 100 3.26 -8.80 -4.10
N ASN A 101 3.62 -7.88 -4.99
CA ASN A 101 3.04 -7.83 -6.32
C ASN A 101 3.36 -9.08 -7.17
N THR A 102 4.56 -9.67 -7.03
CA THR A 102 4.90 -10.94 -7.71
C THR A 102 4.06 -12.11 -7.20
N GLN A 103 3.50 -12.02 -5.99
CA GLN A 103 2.57 -12.99 -5.43
C GLN A 103 1.09 -12.70 -5.79
N GLY A 104 0.85 -11.72 -6.64
CA GLY A 104 -0.52 -11.31 -7.01
C GLY A 104 -1.24 -10.49 -5.92
N ILE A 105 -0.52 -10.01 -4.91
CA ILE A 105 -1.10 -9.27 -3.80
C ILE A 105 -0.99 -7.78 -4.07
N THR A 106 -2.11 -7.05 -4.05
CA THR A 106 -2.10 -5.59 -4.06
C THR A 106 -1.55 -5.09 -2.72
N TYR A 107 -0.51 -4.27 -2.80
CA TYR A 107 0.21 -3.80 -1.63
C TYR A 107 0.04 -2.30 -1.47
N ALA A 108 -0.16 -1.83 -0.24
CA ALA A 108 -0.27 -0.42 0.06
C ALA A 108 0.60 -0.04 1.26
N VAL A 109 1.18 1.14 1.24
CA VAL A 109 1.99 1.69 2.32
C VAL A 109 1.31 2.93 2.88
N LEU A 110 1.01 2.91 4.17
CA LEU A 110 0.36 3.99 4.88
C LEU A 110 1.41 4.89 5.56
N LYS A 111 1.55 6.12 5.08
CA LYS A 111 2.22 7.19 5.80
C LYS A 111 1.20 7.80 6.76
N TYR A 112 1.17 7.33 8.01
CA TYR A 112 0.22 7.81 9.02
C TYR A 112 0.78 8.98 9.82
N ARG A 113 -0.12 9.81 10.37
CA ARG A 113 0.27 10.95 11.22
C ARG A 113 0.89 10.48 12.53
N MET A 114 1.90 11.23 12.99
CA MET A 114 2.46 10.99 14.32
C MET A 114 1.41 11.23 15.39
N PRO A 115 1.34 10.39 16.44
CA PRO A 115 0.30 10.53 17.48
C PRO A 115 0.48 11.76 18.33
N ASN A 116 1.69 12.20 18.64
CA ASN A 116 1.98 13.33 19.54
C ASN A 116 1.15 13.26 20.85
N GLY A 117 1.11 12.09 21.48
CA GLY A 117 0.32 11.81 22.69
C GLY A 117 -1.13 11.37 22.44
N HIS A 118 -1.63 11.38 21.20
CA HIS A 118 -2.99 11.05 20.82
C HIS A 118 -3.03 9.76 19.98
N SER A 119 -3.18 8.62 20.61
CA SER A 119 -3.14 7.29 19.94
C SER A 119 -4.29 7.06 18.93
N ASP A 120 -5.38 7.80 19.07
CA ASP A 120 -6.51 7.79 18.14
C ASP A 120 -6.17 8.39 16.75
N ILE A 121 -5.12 9.21 16.65
CA ILE A 121 -4.72 9.85 15.39
C ILE A 121 -4.23 8.80 14.36
N PRO A 122 -3.16 8.01 14.62
CA PRO A 122 -2.74 6.98 13.68
C PRO A 122 -3.80 5.89 13.46
N LEU A 123 -4.64 5.60 14.47
CA LEU A 123 -5.76 4.68 14.32
C LEU A 123 -6.80 5.20 13.34
N SER A 124 -7.16 6.49 13.43
CA SER A 124 -8.11 7.09 12.48
C SER A 124 -7.57 7.07 11.04
N ASP A 125 -6.26 7.25 10.86
CA ASP A 125 -5.62 7.16 9.55
C ASP A 125 -5.65 5.72 9.01
N ALA A 126 -5.39 4.73 9.87
CA ALA A 126 -5.49 3.32 9.47
C ALA A 126 -6.92 2.94 9.05
N HIS A 127 -7.93 3.37 9.79
CA HIS A 127 -9.33 3.16 9.42
C HIS A 127 -9.68 3.83 8.09
N GLN A 128 -9.18 5.05 7.85
CA GLN A 128 -9.41 5.73 6.57
C GLN A 128 -8.71 5.03 5.41
N ALA A 129 -7.48 4.53 5.62
CA ALA A 129 -6.76 3.77 4.61
C ALA A 129 -7.55 2.51 4.19
N ILE A 130 -8.11 1.78 5.16
CA ILE A 130 -8.97 0.63 4.90
C ILE A 130 -10.21 1.07 4.08
N ARG A 131 -10.83 2.19 4.42
CA ARG A 131 -11.99 2.72 3.70
C ARG A 131 -11.65 3.06 2.26
N LEU A 132 -10.54 3.77 2.04
CA LEU A 132 -10.05 4.09 0.69
C LEU A 132 -9.75 2.84 -0.15
N MET A 133 -9.09 1.84 0.44
CA MET A 133 -8.85 0.56 -0.25
C MET A 133 -10.14 -0.11 -0.72
N ARG A 134 -11.22 0.04 0.02
CA ARG A 134 -12.54 -0.49 -0.33
C ARG A 134 -13.26 0.33 -1.38
N GLU A 135 -13.24 1.64 -1.26
CA GLU A 135 -13.84 2.55 -2.23
C GLU A 135 -13.25 2.32 -3.63
N HIS A 136 -11.95 2.03 -3.69
CA HIS A 136 -11.24 1.75 -4.93
C HIS A 136 -11.05 0.25 -5.24
N ALA A 137 -11.70 -0.65 -4.50
CA ALA A 137 -11.49 -2.09 -4.63
C ALA A 137 -11.70 -2.60 -6.07
N LYS A 138 -12.71 -2.10 -6.76
CA LYS A 138 -13.01 -2.45 -8.15
C LYS A 138 -11.90 -1.99 -9.12
N GLU A 139 -11.33 -0.83 -8.90
CA GLU A 139 -10.23 -0.29 -9.71
C GLU A 139 -8.97 -1.16 -9.62
N TRP A 140 -8.70 -1.70 -8.43
CA TRP A 140 -7.52 -2.53 -8.18
C TRP A 140 -7.80 -4.03 -8.21
N ASN A 141 -8.97 -4.44 -8.77
CA ASN A 141 -9.42 -5.82 -8.85
C ASN A 141 -9.38 -6.56 -7.51
N LEU A 142 -9.72 -5.88 -6.44
CA LEU A 142 -9.92 -6.47 -5.13
C LEU A 142 -11.34 -7.06 -5.04
N PRO A 143 -11.55 -8.13 -4.27
CA PRO A 143 -12.87 -8.72 -4.13
C PRO A 143 -13.88 -7.73 -3.53
N ASN A 144 -15.15 -7.91 -3.86
CA ASN A 144 -16.22 -7.06 -3.36
C ASN A 144 -16.39 -7.24 -1.84
N TRP A 145 -16.22 -6.16 -1.12
CA TRP A 145 -16.10 -6.14 0.36
C TRP A 145 -17.42 -5.72 1.01
N GLU A 146 -18.51 -6.32 0.59
CA GLU A 146 -19.85 -5.92 1.06
C GLU A 146 -20.14 -6.27 2.52
N SER A 147 -19.35 -7.11 3.19
CA SER A 147 -19.63 -7.48 4.59
C SER A 147 -18.53 -7.03 5.56
N TRP A 148 -18.73 -5.87 6.15
CA TRP A 148 -17.93 -5.34 7.27
C TRP A 148 -18.10 -6.09 8.58
N GLU A 149 -19.17 -6.81 8.72
CA GLU A 149 -19.64 -7.39 9.97
C GLU A 149 -18.80 -8.58 10.44
N HIS A 150 -17.82 -9.00 9.63
CA HIS A 150 -17.00 -10.18 9.92
C HIS A 150 -15.49 -9.94 9.77
N LEU A 151 -14.98 -8.80 10.27
CA LEU A 151 -13.54 -8.79 10.60
C LEU A 151 -13.36 -9.81 11.74
N PRO A 152 -12.44 -10.77 11.59
CA PRO A 152 -12.10 -11.67 12.69
C PRO A 152 -11.80 -10.87 13.95
N GLU A 153 -12.25 -11.34 15.10
CA GLU A 153 -12.14 -10.65 16.40
C GLU A 153 -10.68 -10.28 16.74
N ASP A 154 -9.73 -11.11 16.33
CA ASP A 154 -8.30 -10.86 16.46
C ASP A 154 -7.83 -9.62 15.69
N ILE A 155 -8.41 -9.32 14.53
CA ILE A 155 -8.13 -8.08 13.78
C ILE A 155 -8.75 -6.87 14.49
N TRP A 156 -9.97 -7.00 15.01
CA TRP A 156 -10.58 -5.94 15.82
C TRP A 156 -9.77 -5.67 17.08
N GLN A 157 -9.26 -6.70 17.75
CA GLN A 157 -8.41 -6.58 18.92
C GLN A 157 -7.08 -5.89 18.58
N ALA A 158 -6.48 -6.23 17.43
CA ALA A 158 -5.24 -5.59 16.95
C ALA A 158 -5.42 -4.09 16.63
N LEU A 159 -6.64 -3.67 16.28
CA LEU A 159 -6.99 -2.28 15.97
C LEU A 159 -7.31 -1.44 17.21
N GLN A 160 -7.40 -2.05 18.40
CA GLN A 160 -7.68 -1.32 19.62
C GLN A 160 -6.47 -0.49 20.07
N PRO A 161 -6.68 0.76 20.56
CA PRO A 161 -5.59 1.68 20.92
C PRO A 161 -4.58 1.11 21.94
N HIS A 162 -5.02 0.20 22.81
CA HIS A 162 -4.17 -0.44 23.82
C HIS A 162 -3.34 -1.62 23.30
N THR A 163 -3.66 -2.13 22.12
CA THR A 163 -2.98 -3.30 21.51
C THR A 163 -1.89 -2.85 20.52
N ILE A 164 -1.95 -1.63 20.02
CA ILE A 164 -0.95 -1.08 19.10
C ILE A 164 0.34 -0.82 19.86
N GLN A 165 1.22 -1.82 19.87
CA GLN A 165 2.56 -1.67 20.42
C GLN A 165 3.43 -0.89 19.43
N PRO A 166 4.18 0.13 19.88
CA PRO A 166 4.95 1.02 19.00
C PRO A 166 6.14 0.36 18.28
N LYS A 167 6.33 -0.94 18.43
CA LYS A 167 7.50 -1.66 17.93
C LYS A 167 7.25 -2.54 16.71
N HIS A 168 6.01 -2.70 16.25
CA HIS A 168 5.68 -3.63 15.17
C HIS A 168 4.94 -2.93 14.04
N ALA A 169 5.33 -3.26 12.80
CA ALA A 169 4.54 -2.95 11.62
C ALA A 169 3.18 -3.66 11.71
N LEU A 170 2.09 -2.92 11.55
CA LEU A 170 0.76 -3.50 11.47
C LEU A 170 0.54 -3.98 10.03
N ILE A 171 0.34 -5.28 9.90
CA ILE A 171 -0.01 -5.90 8.62
C ILE A 171 -1.50 -6.23 8.67
N PHE A 172 -2.29 -5.47 7.91
CA PHE A 172 -3.69 -5.83 7.68
C PHE A 172 -3.75 -6.81 6.51
N LYS A 173 -3.99 -8.08 6.81
CA LYS A 173 -4.18 -9.11 5.80
C LYS A 173 -5.67 -9.32 5.59
N PHE A 174 -6.12 -9.07 4.40
CA PHE A 174 -7.50 -9.28 4.02
C PHE A 174 -7.60 -10.57 3.19
N PHE A 175 -8.48 -11.49 3.60
CA PHE A 175 -8.76 -12.71 2.86
C PHE A 175 -10.09 -12.54 2.11
N SER A 176 -10.13 -12.94 0.84
CA SER A 176 -11.38 -13.30 0.21
C SER A 176 -11.75 -14.70 0.70
N THR A 177 -12.90 -14.88 1.29
CA THR A 177 -13.54 -16.20 1.37
C THR A 177 -14.05 -16.57 -0.02
N PRO A 178 -13.91 -17.83 -0.43
CA PRO A 178 -14.40 -18.31 -1.73
C PRO A 178 -15.91 -18.20 -1.84
#